data_911a40162a46c11e862d948d1e4effb2
#
_entry.id   911a40162a46c11e862d948d1e4effb2
#
_cell.length_a   1.000
_cell.length_b   1.000
_cell.length_c   1.000
_cell.angle_alpha   90.00
_cell.angle_beta   90.00
_cell.angle_gamma   90.00
#
_symmetry.space_group_name_H-M   'P 1'
#
loop_
_entity.id
_entity.type
_entity.pdbx_description
1 polymer ?
#
loop_
_entity_poly.entity_id
_entity_poly.type
_entity_poly.pdbx_seq_one_letter_code
_entity_poly.pdbx_strand_id
1 'polypeptide(L)'
;MRNQPHVKQKDISDVLGITIQAVSKYFKKLMKEGFLEAGSERANYRLTPKAIEKLREDAKNLERHVSIIINDLKIERVWPAMATQPIKAGDEVGLIMRDGILYAMAPNHTNAEAFGIAVTDASPGEDLGLRNLRGKVKLIQGKILIVKLPSIKEGGSRAVDLAKVHKLYEEFKPDRIGVMGAVGRAVLNKLGLKADLEFGITRASALAALRGLNVFVLVVGRMVNRMIEEIDMINIKHITDIIYEVKDGRIR
;
A
#
# COMPACT_ATOMS: atom_id res chain seq x y z
N MET A 1 -22.00 2.86 -6.06
CA MET A 1 -21.70 4.17 -6.71
C MET A 1 -21.41 5.18 -5.60
N ARG A 2 -20.15 5.51 -5.36
CA ARG A 2 -19.79 6.53 -4.35
C ARG A 2 -20.04 7.91 -4.93
N ASN A 3 -20.77 8.74 -4.16
CA ASN A 3 -20.95 10.17 -4.43
C ASN A 3 -19.57 10.85 -4.50
N GLN A 4 -19.15 11.21 -5.69
CA GLN A 4 -18.05 12.15 -5.83
C GLN A 4 -18.51 13.50 -5.24
N PRO A 5 -17.69 14.17 -4.42
CA PRO A 5 -18.06 15.48 -3.90
C PRO A 5 -18.33 16.42 -5.07
N HIS A 6 -19.47 17.13 -5.04
CA HIS A 6 -19.83 18.13 -6.03
C HIS A 6 -18.89 19.33 -5.89
N VAL A 7 -17.85 19.39 -6.71
CA VAL A 7 -16.92 20.51 -6.73
C VAL A 7 -17.58 21.67 -7.47
N LYS A 8 -17.81 22.79 -6.78
CA LYS A 8 -18.38 24.00 -7.38
C LYS A 8 -17.28 24.78 -8.13
N GLN A 9 -17.67 25.49 -9.19
CA GLN A 9 -16.72 26.34 -9.94
C GLN A 9 -16.02 27.37 -9.04
N LYS A 10 -16.67 27.81 -7.96
CA LYS A 10 -16.07 28.67 -6.95
C LYS A 10 -14.91 28.01 -6.22
N ASP A 11 -15.09 26.76 -5.80
CA ASP A 11 -14.04 26.00 -5.08
C ASP A 11 -12.79 25.84 -5.96
N ILE A 12 -13.00 25.61 -7.26
CA ILE A 12 -11.91 25.52 -8.25
C ILE A 12 -11.23 26.88 -8.44
N SER A 13 -12.01 27.97 -8.52
CA SER A 13 -11.47 29.33 -8.66
C SER A 13 -10.59 29.71 -7.48
N ASP A 14 -11.02 29.36 -6.27
CA ASP A 14 -10.30 29.63 -5.02
C ASP A 14 -8.97 28.82 -4.97
N VAL A 15 -9.00 27.54 -5.35
CA VAL A 15 -7.81 26.69 -5.38
C VAL A 15 -6.78 27.12 -6.45
N LEU A 16 -7.26 27.54 -7.62
CA LEU A 16 -6.40 27.91 -8.74
C LEU A 16 -6.00 29.41 -8.73
N GLY A 17 -6.56 30.22 -7.85
CA GLY A 17 -6.31 31.66 -7.79
C GLY A 17 -6.78 32.42 -9.05
N ILE A 18 -7.82 31.92 -9.75
CA ILE A 18 -8.38 32.52 -10.97
C ILE A 18 -9.84 32.92 -10.78
N THR A 19 -10.38 33.76 -11.67
CA THR A 19 -11.78 34.19 -11.56
C THR A 19 -12.77 33.06 -11.94
N ILE A 20 -13.99 33.11 -11.37
CA ILE A 20 -15.07 32.17 -11.73
C ILE A 20 -15.40 32.21 -13.23
N GLN A 21 -15.31 33.40 -13.86
CA GLN A 21 -15.50 33.55 -15.31
C GLN A 21 -14.42 32.78 -16.10
N ALA A 22 -13.17 32.81 -15.63
CA ALA A 22 -12.09 32.04 -16.24
C ALA A 22 -12.36 30.52 -16.12
N VAL A 23 -12.76 30.05 -14.93
CA VAL A 23 -13.16 28.65 -14.73
C VAL A 23 -14.29 28.26 -15.69
N SER A 24 -15.34 29.08 -15.79
CA SER A 24 -16.47 28.83 -16.71
C SER A 24 -16.02 28.74 -18.17
N LYS A 25 -15.07 29.60 -18.60
CA LYS A 25 -14.50 29.54 -19.96
C LYS A 25 -13.72 28.25 -20.20
N TYR A 26 -12.92 27.82 -19.22
CA TYR A 26 -12.20 26.54 -19.30
C TYR A 26 -13.17 25.35 -19.34
N PHE A 27 -14.23 25.34 -18.56
CA PHE A 27 -15.24 24.28 -18.58
C PHE A 27 -15.89 24.15 -19.96
N LYS A 28 -16.28 25.27 -20.60
CA LYS A 28 -16.81 25.27 -21.97
C LYS A 28 -15.82 24.69 -22.97
N LYS A 29 -14.52 25.04 -22.83
CA LYS A 29 -13.46 24.52 -23.69
C LYS A 29 -13.29 23.00 -23.51
N LEU A 30 -13.21 22.52 -22.26
CA LEU A 30 -13.06 21.12 -21.93
C LEU A 30 -14.26 20.25 -22.39
N MET A 31 -15.49 20.80 -22.32
CA MET A 31 -16.66 20.15 -22.89
C MET A 31 -16.58 20.06 -24.41
N LYS A 32 -16.17 21.14 -25.09
CA LYS A 32 -15.98 21.14 -26.55
C LYS A 32 -14.92 20.12 -27.00
N GLU A 33 -13.88 19.94 -26.21
CA GLU A 33 -12.78 18.99 -26.46
C GLU A 33 -13.14 17.54 -26.03
N GLY A 34 -14.30 17.34 -25.40
CA GLY A 34 -14.78 16.02 -24.96
C GLY A 34 -14.09 15.48 -23.72
N PHE A 35 -13.52 16.34 -22.88
CA PHE A 35 -12.94 15.96 -21.58
C PHE A 35 -13.94 16.04 -20.43
N LEU A 36 -14.96 16.90 -20.56
CA LEU A 36 -16.05 17.01 -19.60
C LEU A 36 -17.39 16.76 -20.28
N GLU A 37 -18.32 16.20 -19.53
CA GLU A 37 -19.73 16.08 -19.91
C GLU A 37 -20.62 16.69 -18.82
N ALA A 38 -21.76 17.25 -19.24
CA ALA A 38 -22.77 17.76 -18.32
C ALA A 38 -23.49 16.57 -17.67
N GLY A 39 -23.60 16.57 -16.35
CA GLY A 39 -24.42 15.60 -15.62
C GLY A 39 -25.92 15.93 -15.72
N SER A 40 -26.75 15.04 -15.20
CA SER A 40 -28.21 15.16 -15.21
C SER A 40 -28.78 16.33 -14.38
N GLU A 41 -28.00 16.92 -13.49
CA GLU A 41 -28.42 18.04 -12.65
C GLU A 41 -27.63 19.32 -12.99
N ARG A 42 -28.24 20.50 -12.79
CA ARG A 42 -27.60 21.80 -13.05
C ARG A 42 -26.28 21.93 -12.27
N ALA A 43 -25.22 22.30 -12.98
CA ALA A 43 -23.86 22.49 -12.46
C ALA A 43 -23.12 21.21 -12.05
N ASN A 44 -23.58 20.05 -12.49
CA ASN A 44 -22.88 18.77 -12.28
C ASN A 44 -22.06 18.44 -13.54
N TYR A 45 -20.75 18.32 -13.41
CA TYR A 45 -19.85 17.96 -14.50
C TYR A 45 -19.15 16.64 -14.16
N ARG A 46 -18.95 15.80 -15.20
CA ARG A 46 -18.23 14.53 -15.04
C ARG A 46 -17.05 14.48 -15.99
N LEU A 47 -15.98 13.85 -15.53
CA LEU A 47 -14.85 13.53 -16.40
C LEU A 47 -15.25 12.39 -17.34
N THR A 48 -14.95 12.57 -18.64
CA THR A 48 -15.12 11.49 -19.61
C THR A 48 -14.01 10.45 -19.50
N PRO A 49 -14.16 9.23 -20.04
CA PRO A 49 -13.07 8.26 -20.15
C PRO A 49 -11.83 8.85 -20.84
N LYS A 50 -12.02 9.68 -21.87
CA LYS A 50 -10.95 10.41 -22.56
C LYS A 50 -10.17 11.33 -21.61
N ALA A 51 -10.87 12.03 -20.71
CA ALA A 51 -10.23 12.89 -19.71
C ALA A 51 -9.37 12.07 -18.73
N ILE A 52 -9.89 10.92 -18.27
CA ILE A 52 -9.18 10.03 -17.35
C ILE A 52 -7.92 9.48 -18.02
N GLU A 53 -7.99 9.09 -19.28
CA GLU A 53 -6.84 8.61 -20.03
C GLU A 53 -5.79 9.70 -20.22
N LYS A 54 -6.22 10.92 -20.59
CA LYS A 54 -5.33 12.08 -20.70
C LYS A 54 -4.64 12.40 -19.39
N LEU A 55 -5.34 12.40 -18.27
CA LEU A 55 -4.76 12.62 -16.94
C LEU A 55 -3.72 11.55 -16.56
N ARG A 56 -3.98 10.29 -16.91
CA ARG A 56 -3.01 9.19 -16.72
C ARG A 56 -1.75 9.39 -17.55
N GLU A 57 -1.91 9.79 -18.80
CA GLU A 57 -0.79 10.08 -19.70
C GLU A 57 0.04 11.26 -19.18
N ASP A 58 -0.61 12.36 -18.80
CA ASP A 58 0.05 13.54 -18.26
C ASP A 58 0.78 13.24 -16.95
N ALA A 59 0.19 12.43 -16.05
CA ALA A 59 0.84 11.98 -14.84
C ALA A 59 2.11 11.15 -15.14
N LYS A 60 2.05 10.21 -16.10
CA LYS A 60 3.23 9.45 -16.54
C LYS A 60 4.32 10.33 -17.15
N ASN A 61 3.92 11.33 -17.93
CA ASN A 61 4.87 12.26 -18.53
C ASN A 61 5.55 13.12 -17.45
N LEU A 62 4.80 13.59 -16.46
CA LEU A 62 5.35 14.32 -15.31
C LEU A 62 6.32 13.46 -14.50
N GLU A 63 5.97 12.21 -14.23
CA GLU A 63 6.86 11.26 -13.54
C GLU A 63 8.17 11.05 -14.32
N ARG A 64 8.09 10.91 -15.65
CA ARG A 64 9.26 10.82 -16.52
C ARG A 64 10.13 12.08 -16.45
N HIS A 65 9.53 13.27 -16.53
CA HIS A 65 10.26 14.54 -16.41
C HIS A 65 10.96 14.68 -15.04
N VAL A 66 10.25 14.35 -13.95
CA VAL A 66 10.83 14.36 -12.60
C VAL A 66 12.01 13.39 -12.52
N SER A 67 11.88 12.19 -13.12
CA SER A 67 12.95 11.20 -13.15
C SER A 67 14.17 11.69 -13.92
N ILE A 68 13.98 12.37 -15.05
CA ILE A 68 15.07 12.99 -15.83
C ILE A 68 15.78 14.05 -14.99
N ILE A 69 15.04 14.97 -14.38
CA ILE A 69 15.61 16.04 -13.53
C ILE A 69 16.42 15.44 -12.37
N ILE A 70 15.89 14.41 -11.69
CA ILE A 70 16.59 13.74 -10.59
C ILE A 70 17.90 13.09 -11.08
N ASN A 71 17.88 12.48 -12.26
CA ASN A 71 19.06 11.87 -12.86
C ASN A 71 20.09 12.93 -13.30
N ASP A 72 19.64 14.02 -13.93
CA ASP A 72 20.52 15.12 -14.37
C ASP A 72 21.16 15.86 -13.19
N LEU A 73 20.44 16.00 -12.08
CA LEU A 73 20.98 16.58 -10.84
C LEU A 73 21.92 15.64 -10.10
N LYS A 74 22.16 14.41 -10.61
CA LYS A 74 22.98 13.37 -9.95
C LYS A 74 22.60 13.15 -8.47
N ILE A 75 21.31 13.27 -8.16
CA ILE A 75 20.80 12.91 -6.83
C ILE A 75 20.88 11.39 -6.74
N GLU A 76 21.99 10.89 -6.22
CA GLU A 76 22.16 9.45 -5.99
C GLU A 76 21.13 9.00 -4.96
N ARG A 77 20.14 8.21 -5.41
CA ARG A 77 19.23 7.51 -4.49
C ARG A 77 19.97 6.31 -3.94
N VAL A 78 20.23 6.35 -2.65
CA VAL A 78 20.79 5.21 -1.91
C VAL A 78 19.63 4.38 -1.36
N TRP A 79 19.63 3.10 -1.66
CA TRP A 79 18.61 2.15 -1.20
C TRP A 79 19.22 1.25 -0.11
N PRO A 80 18.59 1.14 1.07
CA PRO A 80 19.11 0.29 2.13
C PRO A 80 18.85 -1.19 1.83
N ALA A 81 19.84 -2.03 2.15
CA ALA A 81 19.72 -3.50 2.11
C ALA A 81 20.52 -4.10 3.28
N MET A 82 20.32 -5.39 3.53
CA MET A 82 21.10 -6.17 4.51
C MET A 82 22.12 -7.03 3.78
N ALA A 83 23.38 -7.01 4.22
CA ALA A 83 24.42 -7.87 3.67
C ALA A 83 24.26 -9.31 4.16
N THR A 84 24.32 -10.31 3.24
CA THR A 84 24.34 -11.73 3.62
C THR A 84 25.75 -12.29 3.75
N GLN A 85 26.74 -11.58 3.24
CA GLN A 85 28.15 -11.91 3.21
C GLN A 85 28.99 -10.62 3.28
N PRO A 86 30.32 -10.67 3.47
CA PRO A 86 31.16 -9.49 3.38
C PRO A 86 31.03 -8.87 1.99
N ILE A 87 30.74 -7.56 1.95
CA ILE A 87 30.57 -6.75 0.72
C ILE A 87 31.45 -5.51 0.86
N LYS A 88 32.13 -5.13 -0.22
CA LYS A 88 32.92 -3.91 -0.29
C LYS A 88 32.21 -2.81 -1.07
N ALA A 89 32.49 -1.56 -0.72
CA ALA A 89 32.03 -0.43 -1.53
C ALA A 89 32.53 -0.55 -2.98
N GLY A 90 31.60 -0.40 -3.93
CA GLY A 90 31.88 -0.60 -5.35
C GLY A 90 31.56 -1.99 -5.89
N ASP A 91 31.32 -2.97 -5.02
CA ASP A 91 30.94 -4.31 -5.46
C ASP A 91 29.56 -4.30 -6.13
N GLU A 92 29.44 -5.08 -7.22
CA GLU A 92 28.13 -5.43 -7.78
C GLU A 92 27.52 -6.55 -6.94
N VAL A 93 26.26 -6.37 -6.53
CA VAL A 93 25.53 -7.31 -5.69
C VAL A 93 24.21 -7.72 -6.33
N GLY A 94 23.83 -8.98 -6.14
CA GLY A 94 22.49 -9.48 -6.43
C GLY A 94 21.53 -9.15 -5.30
N LEU A 95 20.27 -8.92 -5.63
CA LEU A 95 19.24 -8.47 -4.68
C LEU A 95 18.08 -9.43 -4.63
N ILE A 96 17.64 -9.77 -3.42
CA ILE A 96 16.42 -10.56 -3.17
C ILE A 96 15.61 -9.92 -2.04
N MET A 97 14.31 -10.11 -2.07
CA MET A 97 13.42 -9.78 -0.94
C MET A 97 13.16 -11.04 -0.12
N ARG A 98 13.37 -10.98 1.18
CA ARG A 98 13.05 -12.04 2.13
C ARG A 98 12.53 -11.43 3.42
N ASP A 99 11.43 -11.95 3.95
CA ASP A 99 10.78 -11.46 5.17
C ASP A 99 10.48 -9.96 5.19
N GLY A 100 10.19 -9.38 4.01
CA GLY A 100 9.93 -7.96 3.83
C GLY A 100 11.16 -7.06 3.84
N ILE A 101 12.38 -7.63 3.84
CA ILE A 101 13.66 -6.93 3.86
C ILE A 101 14.43 -7.23 2.58
N LEU A 102 15.07 -6.21 2.01
CA LEU A 102 15.96 -6.36 0.86
C LEU A 102 17.33 -6.87 1.33
N TYR A 103 17.80 -7.96 0.73
CA TYR A 103 19.12 -8.52 1.00
C TYR A 103 20.03 -8.40 -0.22
N ALA A 104 21.30 -8.09 0.07
CA ALA A 104 22.39 -8.05 -0.91
C ALA A 104 23.30 -9.28 -0.72
N MET A 105 23.67 -9.89 -1.84
CA MET A 105 24.49 -11.12 -1.90
C MET A 105 25.40 -11.11 -3.12
N ALA A 106 26.19 -12.16 -3.31
CA ALA A 106 27.02 -12.30 -4.50
C ALA A 106 26.18 -12.21 -5.79
N PRO A 107 26.66 -11.53 -6.85
CA PRO A 107 25.89 -11.31 -8.08
C PRO A 107 25.56 -12.61 -8.82
N ASN A 108 26.35 -13.65 -8.62
CA ASN A 108 26.15 -14.97 -9.24
C ASN A 108 25.16 -15.87 -8.50
N HIS A 109 24.46 -15.34 -7.50
CA HIS A 109 23.46 -16.12 -6.78
C HIS A 109 22.26 -16.41 -7.69
N THR A 110 21.86 -17.68 -7.79
CA THR A 110 20.91 -18.20 -8.78
C THR A 110 19.52 -17.55 -8.75
N ASN A 111 19.15 -16.89 -7.68
CA ASN A 111 17.83 -16.29 -7.49
C ASN A 111 17.81 -14.75 -7.59
N ALA A 112 18.94 -14.10 -7.87
CA ALA A 112 19.00 -12.66 -8.03
C ALA A 112 18.52 -12.26 -9.43
N GLU A 113 17.42 -11.54 -9.52
CA GLU A 113 16.91 -10.94 -10.77
C GLU A 113 17.03 -9.40 -10.79
N ALA A 114 17.49 -8.83 -9.67
CA ALA A 114 17.84 -7.43 -9.55
C ALA A 114 19.27 -7.29 -9.02
N PHE A 115 19.92 -6.21 -9.40
CA PHE A 115 21.32 -5.95 -9.07
C PHE A 115 21.50 -4.50 -8.66
N GLY A 116 22.56 -4.22 -7.92
CA GLY A 116 22.95 -2.88 -7.51
C GLY A 116 24.44 -2.81 -7.23
N ILE A 117 24.92 -1.61 -6.95
CA ILE A 117 26.31 -1.36 -6.57
C ILE A 117 26.33 -0.91 -5.12
N ALA A 118 27.12 -1.57 -4.28
CA ALA A 118 27.30 -1.20 -2.89
C ALA A 118 27.97 0.18 -2.75
N VAL A 119 27.48 1.01 -1.85
CA VAL A 119 28.04 2.35 -1.56
C VAL A 119 28.97 2.32 -0.36
N THR A 120 28.74 1.38 0.55
CA THR A 120 29.49 1.20 1.80
C THR A 120 29.96 -0.23 1.95
N ASP A 121 31.05 -0.43 2.69
CA ASP A 121 31.44 -1.76 3.19
C ASP A 121 30.40 -2.27 4.17
N ALA A 122 30.17 -3.58 4.20
CA ALA A 122 29.31 -4.21 5.18
C ALA A 122 29.74 -5.66 5.45
N SER A 123 29.65 -6.07 6.73
CA SER A 123 29.78 -7.45 7.17
C SER A 123 28.43 -8.19 7.11
N PRO A 124 28.39 -9.52 7.16
CA PRO A 124 27.12 -10.26 7.19
C PRO A 124 26.23 -9.80 8.34
N GLY A 125 24.95 -9.48 8.02
CA GLY A 125 23.97 -8.98 8.99
C GLY A 125 23.99 -7.47 9.21
N GLU A 126 24.92 -6.74 8.59
CA GLU A 126 24.94 -5.27 8.62
C GLU A 126 24.14 -4.68 7.46
N ASP A 127 23.73 -3.43 7.63
CA ASP A 127 23.09 -2.65 6.58
C ASP A 127 24.13 -2.04 5.63
N LEU A 128 23.71 -1.88 4.37
CA LEU A 128 24.50 -1.21 3.35
C LEU A 128 23.64 -0.36 2.45
N GLY A 129 24.24 0.70 1.87
CA GLY A 129 23.62 1.49 0.84
C GLY A 129 23.86 0.88 -0.54
N LEU A 130 22.84 0.97 -1.40
CA LEU A 130 22.90 0.52 -2.79
C LEU A 130 22.58 1.66 -3.75
N ARG A 131 23.28 1.72 -4.88
CA ARG A 131 22.98 2.64 -6.00
C ARG A 131 22.85 1.87 -7.31
N ASN A 132 22.42 2.55 -8.35
CA ASN A 132 22.32 2.01 -9.73
C ASN A 132 21.54 0.70 -9.78
N LEU A 133 20.38 0.65 -9.11
CA LEU A 133 19.53 -0.54 -9.11
C LEU A 133 19.08 -0.88 -10.53
N ARG A 134 19.24 -2.15 -10.93
CA ARG A 134 18.85 -2.70 -12.23
C ARG A 134 18.02 -3.96 -12.04
N GLY A 135 17.12 -4.23 -12.99
CA GLY A 135 16.23 -5.39 -12.92
C GLY A 135 15.03 -5.15 -12.01
N LYS A 136 14.33 -6.21 -11.68
CA LYS A 136 13.16 -6.21 -10.79
C LYS A 136 13.33 -7.28 -9.73
N VAL A 137 13.21 -6.90 -8.47
CA VAL A 137 13.11 -7.89 -7.40
C VAL A 137 11.81 -8.66 -7.58
N LYS A 138 11.89 -9.99 -7.70
CA LYS A 138 10.73 -10.87 -7.80
C LYS A 138 10.05 -10.90 -6.44
N LEU A 139 8.93 -10.21 -6.33
CA LEU A 139 8.15 -10.11 -5.10
C LEU A 139 6.72 -10.57 -5.39
N ILE A 140 6.35 -11.70 -4.81
CA ILE A 140 4.95 -12.11 -4.75
C ILE A 140 4.31 -11.30 -3.63
N GLN A 141 3.30 -10.49 -4.00
CA GLN A 141 2.58 -9.68 -3.03
C GLN A 141 1.88 -10.56 -2.01
N GLY A 142 1.97 -10.20 -0.73
CA GLY A 142 1.25 -10.85 0.34
C GLY A 142 -0.22 -10.45 0.39
N LYS A 143 -0.98 -11.12 1.26
CA LYS A 143 -2.42 -10.92 1.44
C LYS A 143 -2.72 -10.53 2.89
N ILE A 144 -3.87 -9.88 3.09
CA ILE A 144 -4.36 -9.55 4.43
C ILE A 144 -5.64 -10.35 4.69
N LEU A 145 -5.65 -11.20 5.72
CA LEU A 145 -6.87 -11.84 6.21
C LEU A 145 -7.39 -11.10 7.44
N ILE A 146 -8.51 -10.42 7.30
CA ILE A 146 -9.17 -9.66 8.36
C ILE A 146 -10.25 -10.54 8.98
N VAL A 147 -10.09 -10.89 10.24
CA VAL A 147 -11.12 -11.61 11.00
C VAL A 147 -11.89 -10.62 11.86
N LYS A 148 -13.18 -10.45 11.52
CA LYS A 148 -14.09 -9.58 12.25
C LYS A 148 -14.52 -10.25 13.54
N LEU A 149 -14.26 -9.59 14.67
CA LEU A 149 -14.64 -10.02 16.01
C LEU A 149 -15.85 -9.23 16.53
N PRO A 150 -16.67 -9.81 17.41
CA PRO A 150 -17.75 -9.10 18.08
C PRO A 150 -17.21 -7.99 18.98
N SER A 151 -17.98 -6.92 19.14
CA SER A 151 -17.71 -5.88 20.12
C SER A 151 -17.99 -6.41 21.56
N ILE A 152 -17.54 -5.67 22.57
CA ILE A 152 -17.84 -6.01 23.99
C ILE A 152 -19.35 -6.10 24.22
N LYS A 153 -20.15 -5.22 23.56
CA LYS A 153 -21.62 -5.23 23.66
C LYS A 153 -22.25 -6.50 23.06
N GLU A 154 -21.58 -7.12 22.11
CA GLU A 154 -21.99 -8.36 21.43
C GLU A 154 -21.39 -9.61 22.08
N GLY A 155 -20.87 -9.50 23.31
CA GLY A 155 -20.28 -10.62 24.07
C GLY A 155 -18.75 -10.66 24.05
N GLY A 156 -18.09 -9.85 23.22
CA GLY A 156 -16.63 -9.75 23.18
C GLY A 156 -15.94 -11.08 22.87
N SER A 157 -14.81 -11.35 23.49
CA SER A 157 -14.03 -12.58 23.27
C SER A 157 -14.73 -13.88 23.71
N ARG A 158 -15.87 -13.79 24.41
CA ARG A 158 -16.68 -14.95 24.79
C ARG A 158 -17.63 -15.41 23.68
N ALA A 159 -18.01 -14.48 22.78
CA ALA A 159 -18.84 -14.74 21.60
C ALA A 159 -18.02 -15.01 20.33
N VAL A 160 -16.73 -15.34 20.49
CA VAL A 160 -15.85 -15.71 19.38
C VAL A 160 -15.75 -17.23 19.28
N ASP A 161 -15.93 -17.75 18.06
CA ASP A 161 -15.66 -19.14 17.73
C ASP A 161 -14.13 -19.32 17.59
N LEU A 162 -13.50 -19.71 18.71
CA LEU A 162 -12.05 -19.87 18.79
C LEU A 162 -11.54 -20.97 17.84
N ALA A 163 -12.30 -22.07 17.67
CA ALA A 163 -11.92 -23.16 16.80
C ALA A 163 -11.89 -22.71 15.33
N LYS A 164 -12.91 -21.95 14.92
CA LYS A 164 -12.97 -21.35 13.58
C LYS A 164 -11.84 -20.36 13.34
N VAL A 165 -11.57 -19.47 14.31
CA VAL A 165 -10.47 -18.48 14.19
C VAL A 165 -9.11 -19.18 14.10
N HIS A 166 -8.88 -20.21 14.91
CA HIS A 166 -7.66 -21.02 14.86
C HIS A 166 -7.51 -21.73 13.51
N LYS A 167 -8.59 -22.32 13.00
CA LYS A 167 -8.61 -22.96 11.68
C LYS A 167 -8.25 -21.97 10.57
N LEU A 168 -8.82 -20.77 10.57
CA LEU A 168 -8.50 -19.71 9.61
C LEU A 168 -7.01 -19.32 9.68
N TYR A 169 -6.45 -19.25 10.88
CA TYR A 169 -5.02 -18.97 11.09
C TYR A 169 -4.13 -20.06 10.48
N GLU A 170 -4.42 -21.34 10.80
CA GLU A 170 -3.65 -22.49 10.29
C GLU A 170 -3.72 -22.61 8.76
N GLU A 171 -4.90 -22.39 8.16
CA GLU A 171 -5.09 -22.44 6.70
C GLU A 171 -4.40 -21.29 5.99
N PHE A 172 -4.43 -20.10 6.58
CA PHE A 172 -3.86 -18.89 5.97
C PHE A 172 -2.32 -18.83 6.08
N LYS A 173 -1.73 -19.44 7.11
CA LYS A 173 -0.28 -19.47 7.39
C LYS A 173 0.34 -18.08 7.33
N PRO A 174 -0.04 -17.17 8.22
CA PRO A 174 0.44 -15.80 8.18
C PRO A 174 1.92 -15.68 8.58
N ASP A 175 2.61 -14.71 8.00
CA ASP A 175 3.95 -14.29 8.40
C ASP A 175 3.91 -13.32 9.59
N ARG A 176 2.78 -12.60 9.75
CA ARG A 176 2.58 -11.61 10.83
C ARG A 176 1.14 -11.64 11.33
N ILE A 177 1.00 -11.38 12.63
CA ILE A 177 -0.29 -11.30 13.30
C ILE A 177 -0.51 -9.87 13.80
N GLY A 178 -1.63 -9.27 13.38
CA GLY A 178 -2.08 -7.97 13.85
C GLY A 178 -3.31 -8.08 14.74
N VAL A 179 -3.44 -7.19 15.72
CA VAL A 179 -4.60 -7.14 16.60
C VAL A 179 -5.08 -5.72 16.83
N MET A 180 -6.39 -5.50 16.65
CA MET A 180 -7.03 -4.21 16.83
C MET A 180 -8.10 -4.29 17.92
N GLY A 181 -7.81 -3.67 19.07
CA GLY A 181 -8.71 -3.61 20.22
C GLY A 181 -8.55 -4.74 21.23
N ALA A 182 -9.02 -4.49 22.46
CA ALA A 182 -8.86 -5.40 23.62
C ALA A 182 -9.47 -6.79 23.41
N VAL A 183 -10.58 -6.89 22.67
CA VAL A 183 -11.22 -8.20 22.37
C VAL A 183 -10.29 -9.04 21.50
N GLY A 184 -9.64 -8.44 20.50
CA GLY A 184 -8.66 -9.15 19.66
C GLY A 184 -7.49 -9.67 20.48
N ARG A 185 -6.96 -8.86 21.39
CA ARG A 185 -5.89 -9.28 22.30
C ARG A 185 -6.34 -10.45 23.19
N ALA A 186 -7.56 -10.39 23.75
CA ALA A 186 -8.09 -11.47 24.57
C ALA A 186 -8.27 -12.78 23.76
N VAL A 187 -8.64 -12.68 22.48
CA VAL A 187 -8.74 -13.84 21.57
C VAL A 187 -7.36 -14.44 21.30
N LEU A 188 -6.35 -13.61 21.00
CA LEU A 188 -4.98 -14.11 20.81
C LEU A 188 -4.45 -14.84 22.04
N ASN A 189 -4.66 -14.27 23.24
CA ASN A 189 -4.25 -14.91 24.50
C ASN A 189 -4.92 -16.29 24.67
N LYS A 190 -6.21 -16.42 24.34
CA LYS A 190 -6.93 -17.71 24.41
C LYS A 190 -6.42 -18.73 23.41
N LEU A 191 -5.89 -18.27 22.26
CA LEU A 191 -5.31 -19.11 21.23
C LEU A 191 -3.82 -19.41 21.46
N GLY A 192 -3.20 -18.84 22.49
CA GLY A 192 -1.75 -18.97 22.74
C GLY A 192 -0.87 -18.27 21.70
N LEU A 193 -1.45 -17.36 20.91
CA LEU A 193 -0.74 -16.61 19.86
C LEU A 193 -0.25 -15.25 20.36
N LYS A 194 0.84 -14.76 19.75
CA LYS A 194 1.40 -13.42 20.03
C LYS A 194 1.15 -12.50 18.85
N ALA A 195 0.82 -11.23 19.13
CA ALA A 195 0.72 -10.21 18.10
C ALA A 195 2.10 -9.66 17.76
N ASP A 196 2.37 -9.50 16.47
CA ASP A 196 3.50 -8.74 15.95
C ASP A 196 3.16 -7.24 15.82
N LEU A 197 1.87 -6.95 15.56
CA LEU A 197 1.36 -5.61 15.28
C LEU A 197 0.19 -5.27 16.20
N GLU A 198 0.29 -4.20 17.00
CA GLU A 198 -0.78 -3.75 17.91
C GLU A 198 -1.21 -2.31 17.68
N PHE A 199 -0.32 -1.47 17.16
CA PHE A 199 -0.59 -0.06 16.88
C PHE A 199 -0.27 0.27 15.42
N GLY A 200 -1.05 1.19 14.81
CA GLY A 200 -0.87 1.54 13.41
C GLY A 200 -1.10 0.38 12.43
N ILE A 201 -1.91 -0.59 12.82
CA ILE A 201 -2.02 -1.92 12.22
C ILE A 201 -2.41 -1.85 10.75
N THR A 202 -3.37 -1.01 10.37
CA THR A 202 -3.83 -0.92 8.98
C THR A 202 -2.68 -0.61 8.04
N ARG A 203 -1.92 0.45 8.36
CA ARG A 203 -0.78 0.85 7.55
C ARG A 203 0.36 -0.16 7.60
N ALA A 204 0.64 -0.72 8.78
CA ALA A 204 1.67 -1.75 8.94
C ALA A 204 1.33 -3.02 8.16
N SER A 205 0.07 -3.49 8.20
CA SER A 205 -0.40 -4.66 7.43
C SER A 205 -0.33 -4.41 5.93
N ALA A 206 -0.73 -3.21 5.48
CA ALA A 206 -0.65 -2.83 4.08
C ALA A 206 0.81 -2.83 3.57
N LEU A 207 1.73 -2.21 4.33
CA LEU A 207 3.15 -2.20 3.98
C LEU A 207 3.78 -3.60 4.02
N ALA A 208 3.38 -4.45 4.98
CA ALA A 208 3.83 -5.83 5.05
C ALA A 208 3.36 -6.63 3.82
N ALA A 209 2.09 -6.50 3.43
CA ALA A 209 1.55 -7.15 2.23
C ALA A 209 2.26 -6.68 0.95
N LEU A 210 2.55 -5.37 0.82
CA LEU A 210 3.34 -4.82 -0.29
C LEU A 210 4.78 -5.38 -0.34
N ARG A 211 5.29 -5.89 0.78
CA ARG A 211 6.61 -6.51 0.89
C ARG A 211 6.58 -8.05 0.84
N GLY A 212 5.43 -8.62 0.44
CA GLY A 212 5.29 -10.06 0.24
C GLY A 212 4.88 -10.86 1.46
N LEU A 213 4.49 -10.22 2.58
CA LEU A 213 4.11 -10.90 3.81
C LEU A 213 2.59 -11.08 3.91
N ASN A 214 2.15 -12.27 4.28
CA ASN A 214 0.77 -12.55 4.62
C ASN A 214 0.47 -12.08 6.05
N VAL A 215 -0.57 -11.28 6.22
CA VAL A 215 -0.92 -10.69 7.51
C VAL A 215 -2.31 -11.14 7.97
N PHE A 216 -2.38 -11.77 9.13
CA PHE A 216 -3.62 -12.17 9.79
C PHE A 216 -4.01 -11.12 10.82
N VAL A 217 -5.18 -10.50 10.69
CA VAL A 217 -5.58 -9.39 11.57
C VAL A 217 -6.90 -9.65 12.26
N LEU A 218 -6.91 -9.61 13.58
CA LEU A 218 -8.11 -9.67 14.40
C LEU A 218 -8.65 -8.26 14.66
N VAL A 219 -9.83 -7.95 14.16
CA VAL A 219 -10.38 -6.58 14.17
C VAL A 219 -11.77 -6.56 14.78
N VAL A 220 -12.02 -5.67 15.74
CA VAL A 220 -13.28 -5.59 16.49
C VAL A 220 -14.31 -4.71 15.78
N GLY A 221 -15.50 -5.25 15.54
CA GLY A 221 -16.72 -4.50 15.19
C GLY A 221 -16.57 -3.51 14.05
N ARG A 222 -16.85 -2.23 14.33
CA ARG A 222 -16.81 -1.14 13.34
C ARG A 222 -15.43 -0.78 12.82
N MET A 223 -14.36 -1.21 13.52
CA MET A 223 -12.99 -0.93 13.11
C MET A 223 -12.61 -1.63 11.79
N VAL A 224 -13.35 -2.69 11.42
CA VAL A 224 -13.17 -3.39 10.12
C VAL A 224 -13.39 -2.45 8.96
N ASN A 225 -14.50 -1.69 8.95
CA ASN A 225 -14.80 -0.77 7.84
C ASN A 225 -13.74 0.31 7.71
N ARG A 226 -13.28 0.86 8.85
CA ARG A 226 -12.19 1.83 8.86
C ARG A 226 -10.89 1.26 8.29
N MET A 227 -10.57 0.02 8.66
CA MET A 227 -9.38 -0.67 8.12
C MET A 227 -9.48 -0.86 6.60
N ILE A 228 -10.64 -1.28 6.09
CA ILE A 228 -10.89 -1.45 4.66
C ILE A 228 -10.75 -0.12 3.91
N GLU A 229 -11.41 0.94 4.40
CA GLU A 229 -11.33 2.28 3.81
C GLU A 229 -9.89 2.79 3.73
N GLU A 230 -9.10 2.56 4.76
CA GLU A 230 -7.70 2.99 4.81
C GLU A 230 -6.82 2.15 3.85
N ILE A 231 -7.05 0.82 3.71
CA ILE A 231 -6.39 -0.02 2.72
C ILE A 231 -6.74 0.44 1.30
N ASP A 232 -8.03 0.69 1.03
CA ASP A 232 -8.49 1.19 -0.28
C ASP A 232 -7.84 2.53 -0.63
N MET A 233 -7.68 3.43 0.34
CA MET A 233 -6.97 4.71 0.15
C MET A 233 -5.48 4.50 -0.15
N ILE A 234 -4.83 3.52 0.49
CA ILE A 234 -3.44 3.16 0.20
C ILE A 234 -3.32 2.60 -1.23
N ASN A 235 -4.24 1.75 -1.65
CA ASN A 235 -4.30 1.21 -3.01
C ASN A 235 -4.42 2.31 -4.06
N ILE A 236 -5.31 3.28 -3.83
CA ILE A 236 -5.47 4.44 -4.73
C ILE A 236 -4.19 5.27 -4.78
N LYS A 237 -3.59 5.59 -3.62
CA LYS A 237 -2.40 6.44 -3.53
C LYS A 237 -1.16 5.83 -4.18
N HIS A 238 -0.98 4.52 -4.06
CA HIS A 238 0.20 3.81 -4.55
C HIS A 238 -0.03 3.10 -5.89
N ILE A 239 -1.24 3.21 -6.48
CA ILE A 239 -1.63 2.50 -7.72
C ILE A 239 -1.30 1.01 -7.59
N THR A 240 -1.74 0.42 -6.48
CA THR A 240 -1.51 -1.00 -6.15
C THR A 240 -2.81 -1.67 -5.75
N ASP A 241 -2.84 -2.99 -5.78
CA ASP A 241 -4.00 -3.80 -5.42
C ASP A 241 -3.64 -4.74 -4.26
N ILE A 242 -3.52 -4.16 -3.04
CA ILE A 242 -3.37 -4.98 -1.84
C ILE A 242 -4.61 -5.86 -1.70
N ILE A 243 -4.42 -7.16 -1.77
CA ILE A 243 -5.49 -8.15 -1.68
C ILE A 243 -5.83 -8.37 -0.21
N TYR A 244 -7.09 -8.22 0.15
CA TYR A 244 -7.58 -8.55 1.48
C TYR A 244 -8.87 -9.37 1.41
N GLU A 245 -9.09 -10.20 2.44
CA GLU A 245 -10.31 -10.98 2.64
C GLU A 245 -10.85 -10.72 4.04
N VAL A 246 -12.18 -10.65 4.19
CA VAL A 246 -12.83 -10.48 5.49
C VAL A 246 -13.61 -11.73 5.85
N LYS A 247 -13.33 -12.31 7.01
CA LYS A 247 -14.06 -13.45 7.59
C LYS A 247 -14.72 -13.06 8.91
N ASP A 248 -15.83 -13.68 9.22
CA ASP A 248 -16.52 -13.49 10.49
C ASP A 248 -16.06 -14.54 11.51
N GLY A 249 -15.56 -14.09 12.66
CA GLY A 249 -15.09 -14.95 13.75
C GLY A 249 -16.13 -15.20 14.87
N ARG A 250 -17.40 -14.78 14.69
CA ARG A 250 -18.46 -14.98 15.69
C ARG A 250 -18.98 -16.41 15.70
N ILE A 251 -19.44 -16.82 16.90
CA ILE A 251 -20.29 -17.99 17.07
C ILE A 251 -21.60 -17.71 16.29
N ARG A 252 -22.06 -18.66 15.49
CA ARG A 252 -23.36 -18.59 14.79
C ARG A 252 -24.51 -18.85 15.75
#